data_a8c643ba1d1ddb67a7be8f1c3cc41870
#
_entry.id   a8c643ba1d1ddb67a7be8f1c3cc41870
#
_cell.length_a   1.000
_cell.length_b   1.000
_cell.length_c   1.000
_cell.angle_alpha   90.00
_cell.angle_beta   90.00
_cell.angle_gamma   90.00
#
_symmetry.space_group_name_H-M   'P 1'
#
loop_
_entity.id
_entity.type
_entity.pdbx_description
1 polymer ?
#
loop_
_entity_poly.entity_id
_entity_poly.type
_entity_poly.pdbx_seq_one_letter_code
_entity_poly.pdbx_strand_id
1 'polypeptide(L)'
;MAKRLPGNRLRPHVKAHKTSALARLQHDAGHQGFTCATSREVLGLAKAGLGDDLLLANETVDVSRLAAMAATNARVTVAVDSDATIDAAAEAGIRECVIDIRVGFRCGCEVDEAAQLADRARASNIEVRGVMGYEGHAMGVVDLDRRRELVKAAMERLVEAHSLVGGELITGGGTGTHAINTWVNEIQAGSYVLMDTAYTEQTDQPFSQGLFLQSTVVSVAEKFAVCDAGLKAQGMDHGNPSWGDGEILFCSDEHTNLVPDNSVKVGDRISLTPAHIDPTMAKHQVLHLVSKGEVIDRWDIDLRHW
;
A
#
# COMPACT_ATOMS: atom_id res chain seq x y z
N MET A 1 -10.26 2.37 -10.70
CA MET A 1 -9.22 3.39 -10.48
C MET A 1 -8.70 3.95 -11.81
N ALA A 2 -8.17 3.16 -12.75
CA ALA A 2 -7.57 3.65 -14.01
C ALA A 2 -8.42 4.64 -14.83
N LYS A 3 -9.74 4.51 -14.83
CA LYS A 3 -10.63 5.49 -15.49
C LYS A 3 -10.71 6.84 -14.76
N ARG A 4 -10.48 6.86 -13.44
CA ARG A 4 -10.54 8.08 -12.60
C ARG A 4 -9.21 8.82 -12.57
N LEU A 5 -8.13 8.05 -12.52
CA LEU A 5 -6.75 8.53 -12.46
C LEU A 5 -5.95 7.85 -13.57
N PRO A 6 -6.07 8.30 -14.82
CA PRO A 6 -5.41 7.65 -15.97
C PRO A 6 -3.90 7.94 -15.98
N GLY A 7 -3.13 6.99 -16.52
CA GLY A 7 -1.69 7.13 -16.73
C GLY A 7 -0.95 7.45 -15.43
N ASN A 8 -0.13 8.48 -15.46
CA ASN A 8 0.73 8.90 -14.35
C ASN A 8 -0.02 9.61 -13.20
N ARG A 9 -1.32 9.84 -13.33
CA ARG A 9 -2.13 10.34 -12.19
C ARG A 9 -2.26 9.31 -11.07
N LEU A 10 -2.06 8.04 -11.34
CA LEU A 10 -1.98 6.98 -10.36
C LEU A 10 -0.63 6.26 -10.47
N ARG A 11 0.09 6.16 -9.38
CA ARG A 11 1.21 5.25 -9.16
C ARG A 11 0.76 4.16 -8.19
N PRO A 12 0.31 2.98 -8.67
CA PRO A 12 -0.20 1.93 -7.81
C PRO A 12 0.81 1.51 -6.75
N HIS A 13 0.37 1.42 -5.49
CA HIS A 13 1.23 0.99 -4.40
C HIS A 13 1.16 -0.52 -4.23
N VAL A 14 2.23 -1.22 -4.59
CA VAL A 14 2.25 -2.70 -4.63
C VAL A 14 2.28 -3.36 -3.26
N LYS A 15 2.55 -2.62 -2.17
CA LYS A 15 2.51 -3.17 -0.80
C LYS A 15 1.17 -3.83 -0.46
N ALA A 16 0.08 -3.34 -1.06
CA ALA A 16 -1.27 -3.83 -0.82
C ALA A 16 -1.48 -5.28 -1.29
N HIS A 17 -0.74 -5.72 -2.29
CA HIS A 17 -0.93 -7.06 -2.88
C HIS A 17 0.34 -7.88 -3.04
N LYS A 18 1.51 -7.26 -3.04
CA LYS A 18 2.85 -7.90 -3.10
C LYS A 18 2.99 -8.98 -4.19
N THR A 19 2.33 -8.80 -5.34
CA THR A 19 2.43 -9.74 -6.47
C THR A 19 2.67 -9.02 -7.80
N SER A 20 3.71 -9.47 -8.53
CA SER A 20 4.06 -8.92 -9.84
C SER A 20 2.99 -9.20 -10.90
N ALA A 21 2.23 -10.29 -10.76
CA ALA A 21 1.13 -10.62 -11.68
C ALA A 21 0.02 -9.56 -11.66
N LEU A 22 -0.38 -9.09 -10.46
CA LEU A 22 -1.38 -8.02 -10.36
C LEU A 22 -0.81 -6.66 -10.80
N ALA A 23 0.47 -6.39 -10.49
CA ALA A 23 1.16 -5.20 -11.00
C ALA A 23 1.20 -5.20 -12.55
N ARG A 24 1.37 -6.36 -13.20
CA ARG A 24 1.28 -6.47 -14.66
C ARG A 24 -0.09 -6.04 -15.19
N LEU A 25 -1.17 -6.46 -14.55
CA LEU A 25 -2.52 -6.02 -14.94
C LEU A 25 -2.72 -4.51 -14.76
N GLN A 26 -2.11 -3.92 -13.71
CA GLN A 26 -2.14 -2.46 -13.51
C GLN A 26 -1.32 -1.72 -14.58
N HIS A 27 -0.16 -2.28 -14.96
CA HIS A 27 0.65 -1.77 -16.06
C HIS A 27 -0.13 -1.81 -17.40
N ASP A 28 -0.77 -2.93 -17.71
CA ASP A 28 -1.57 -3.11 -18.93
C ASP A 28 -2.81 -2.19 -18.93
N ALA A 29 -3.28 -1.76 -17.76
CA ALA A 29 -4.32 -0.75 -17.62
C ALA A 29 -3.80 0.70 -17.82
N GLY A 30 -2.50 0.88 -18.10
CA GLY A 30 -1.86 2.15 -18.45
C GLY A 30 -1.04 2.82 -17.36
N HIS A 31 -0.75 2.13 -16.22
CA HIS A 31 0.06 2.68 -15.14
C HIS A 31 1.50 2.17 -15.25
N GLN A 32 2.41 3.01 -15.72
CA GLN A 32 3.81 2.61 -15.96
C GLN A 32 4.68 2.67 -14.69
N GLY A 33 4.38 3.57 -13.76
CA GLY A 33 5.11 3.72 -12.50
C GLY A 33 4.44 2.96 -11.36
N PHE A 34 5.25 2.49 -10.40
CA PHE A 34 4.77 1.82 -9.18
C PHE A 34 5.40 2.41 -7.92
N THR A 35 4.63 2.44 -6.83
CA THR A 35 5.13 2.73 -5.50
C THR A 35 5.44 1.42 -4.77
N CYS A 36 6.61 1.35 -4.17
CA CYS A 36 7.12 0.25 -3.37
C CYS A 36 7.34 0.70 -1.92
N ALA A 37 7.07 -0.17 -0.96
CA ALA A 37 7.36 0.07 0.45
C ALA A 37 8.71 -0.55 0.89
N THR A 38 9.25 -1.49 0.13
CA THR A 38 10.48 -2.21 0.47
C THR A 38 11.40 -2.37 -0.75
N SER A 39 12.70 -2.52 -0.49
CA SER A 39 13.68 -2.85 -1.54
C SER A 39 13.33 -4.17 -2.24
N ARG A 40 12.73 -5.11 -1.52
CA ARG A 40 12.27 -6.40 -2.07
C ARG A 40 11.23 -6.20 -3.18
N GLU A 41 10.29 -5.28 -2.99
CA GLU A 41 9.28 -4.95 -4.00
C GLU A 41 9.92 -4.30 -5.22
N VAL A 42 10.85 -3.36 -5.04
CA VAL A 42 11.60 -2.72 -6.14
C VAL A 42 12.34 -3.78 -6.97
N LEU A 43 13.13 -4.63 -6.31
CA LEU A 43 13.92 -5.67 -6.98
C LEU A 43 13.03 -6.69 -7.69
N GLY A 44 11.91 -7.07 -7.08
CA GLY A 44 10.96 -8.02 -7.67
C GLY A 44 10.26 -7.45 -8.90
N LEU A 45 9.81 -6.19 -8.86
CA LEU A 45 9.21 -5.52 -10.02
C LEU A 45 10.25 -5.31 -11.15
N ALA A 46 11.47 -4.89 -10.82
CA ALA A 46 12.55 -4.79 -11.81
C ALA A 46 12.81 -6.13 -12.51
N LYS A 47 12.89 -7.22 -11.74
CA LYS A 47 13.04 -8.60 -12.26
C LYS A 47 11.86 -9.03 -13.14
N ALA A 48 10.64 -8.59 -12.80
CA ALA A 48 9.44 -8.88 -13.57
C ALA A 48 9.30 -8.02 -14.86
N GLY A 49 10.27 -7.13 -15.14
CA GLY A 49 10.19 -6.21 -16.29
C GLY A 49 9.14 -5.12 -16.12
N LEU A 50 8.93 -4.64 -14.89
CA LEU A 50 8.02 -3.56 -14.50
C LEU A 50 8.80 -2.41 -13.87
N GLY A 51 10.00 -2.14 -14.39
CA GLY A 51 10.97 -1.20 -13.83
C GLY A 51 11.00 0.17 -14.50
N ASP A 52 9.98 0.56 -15.25
CA ASP A 52 9.99 1.81 -16.03
C ASP A 52 10.07 3.07 -15.15
N ASP A 53 9.41 3.07 -13.98
CA ASP A 53 9.50 4.11 -12.96
C ASP A 53 9.06 3.58 -11.59
N LEU A 54 10.03 3.25 -10.72
CA LEU A 54 9.80 2.71 -9.38
C LEU A 54 10.13 3.75 -8.32
N LEU A 55 9.18 4.00 -7.41
CA LEU A 55 9.38 4.86 -6.24
C LEU A 55 9.43 4.00 -4.98
N LEU A 56 10.58 3.97 -4.30
CA LEU A 56 10.66 3.47 -2.92
C LEU A 56 10.14 4.58 -1.98
N ALA A 57 8.87 4.50 -1.60
CA ALA A 57 8.21 5.45 -0.71
C ALA A 57 8.44 5.06 0.77
N ASN A 58 9.68 4.89 1.13
CA ASN A 58 10.15 4.55 2.47
C ASN A 58 11.63 4.90 2.60
N GLU A 59 12.04 5.41 3.75
CA GLU A 59 13.41 5.77 4.04
C GLU A 59 14.22 4.54 4.41
N THR A 60 15.48 4.52 4.01
CA THR A 60 16.44 3.51 4.42
C THR A 60 17.87 4.06 4.41
N VAL A 61 18.64 3.62 5.39
CA VAL A 61 20.09 3.88 5.47
C VAL A 61 20.91 2.62 5.18
N ASP A 62 20.26 1.55 4.71
CA ASP A 62 20.94 0.32 4.32
C ASP A 62 21.53 0.46 2.91
N VAL A 63 22.81 0.86 2.86
CA VAL A 63 23.56 1.05 1.62
C VAL A 63 23.55 -0.20 0.75
N SER A 64 23.57 -1.39 1.32
CA SER A 64 23.60 -2.63 0.55
C SER A 64 22.29 -2.88 -0.21
N ARG A 65 21.16 -2.59 0.40
CA ARG A 65 19.84 -2.67 -0.25
C ARG A 65 19.67 -1.59 -1.32
N LEU A 66 20.11 -0.37 -1.02
CA LEU A 66 20.09 0.74 -2.00
C LEU A 66 20.98 0.41 -3.21
N ALA A 67 22.20 -0.10 -2.99
CA ALA A 67 23.11 -0.50 -4.07
C ALA A 67 22.54 -1.63 -4.94
N ALA A 68 21.87 -2.60 -4.32
CA ALA A 68 21.19 -3.67 -5.06
C ALA A 68 20.08 -3.11 -5.98
N MET A 69 19.34 -2.09 -5.54
CA MET A 69 18.33 -1.41 -6.39
C MET A 69 18.99 -0.58 -7.49
N ALA A 70 20.06 0.17 -7.16
CA ALA A 70 20.81 0.98 -8.12
C ALA A 70 21.46 0.14 -9.24
N ALA A 71 21.81 -1.12 -8.94
CA ALA A 71 22.39 -2.06 -9.89
C ALA A 71 21.36 -2.67 -10.88
N THR A 72 20.08 -2.43 -10.71
CA THR A 72 19.06 -2.89 -11.66
C THR A 72 19.00 -2.01 -12.91
N ASN A 73 18.33 -2.49 -13.97
CA ASN A 73 18.01 -1.67 -15.14
C ASN A 73 16.75 -0.81 -14.97
N ALA A 74 16.14 -0.84 -13.78
CA ALA A 74 14.96 -0.06 -13.48
C ALA A 74 15.32 1.42 -13.22
N ARG A 75 14.41 2.33 -13.55
CA ARG A 75 14.46 3.70 -13.04
C ARG A 75 13.98 3.68 -11.60
N VAL A 76 14.86 4.00 -10.66
CA VAL A 76 14.56 3.93 -9.22
C VAL A 76 14.71 5.30 -8.59
N THR A 77 13.62 5.78 -8.01
CA THR A 77 13.57 6.97 -7.16
C THR A 77 13.41 6.53 -5.71
N VAL A 78 14.11 7.15 -4.76
CA VAL A 78 13.97 6.84 -3.33
C VAL A 78 13.47 8.06 -2.56
N ALA A 79 12.72 7.84 -1.48
CA ALA A 79 12.38 8.89 -0.54
C ALA A 79 13.56 9.17 0.38
N VAL A 80 13.83 10.45 0.65
CA VAL A 80 14.85 10.92 1.59
C VAL A 80 14.30 12.06 2.45
N ASP A 81 14.68 12.10 3.73
CA ASP A 81 14.20 13.09 4.69
C ASP A 81 15.29 13.66 5.61
N SER A 82 16.54 13.25 5.41
CA SER A 82 17.65 13.60 6.29
C SER A 82 18.99 13.47 5.57
N ASP A 83 20.02 14.09 6.15
CA ASP A 83 21.40 13.94 5.68
C ASP A 83 21.83 12.46 5.61
N ALA A 84 21.41 11.66 6.58
CA ALA A 84 21.77 10.24 6.65
C ALA A 84 21.15 9.43 5.51
N THR A 85 19.90 9.69 5.14
CA THR A 85 19.24 9.01 4.02
C THR A 85 19.80 9.45 2.67
N ILE A 86 20.21 10.72 2.53
CA ILE A 86 20.89 11.25 1.33
C ILE A 86 22.29 10.62 1.19
N ASP A 87 23.08 10.58 2.28
CA ASP A 87 24.42 10.00 2.25
C ASP A 87 24.40 8.53 1.87
N ALA A 88 23.47 7.76 2.47
CA ALA A 88 23.31 6.35 2.12
C ALA A 88 22.89 6.16 0.64
N ALA A 89 21.99 6.99 0.13
CA ALA A 89 21.57 6.96 -1.27
C ALA A 89 22.73 7.30 -2.23
N ALA A 90 23.52 8.33 -1.90
CA ALA A 90 24.68 8.73 -2.69
C ALA A 90 25.79 7.64 -2.69
N GLU A 91 26.12 7.09 -1.52
CA GLU A 91 27.10 6.00 -1.39
C GLU A 91 26.68 4.77 -2.20
N ALA A 92 25.39 4.45 -2.22
CA ALA A 92 24.83 3.33 -2.97
C ALA A 92 24.74 3.56 -4.49
N GLY A 93 24.95 4.78 -4.97
CA GLY A 93 24.83 5.12 -6.38
C GLY A 93 23.39 5.33 -6.87
N ILE A 94 22.44 5.64 -5.98
CA ILE A 94 21.09 6.10 -6.34
C ILE A 94 21.19 7.43 -7.06
N ARG A 95 20.40 7.61 -8.11
CA ARG A 95 20.46 8.79 -8.98
C ARG A 95 19.27 9.73 -8.84
N GLU A 96 18.16 9.28 -8.30
CA GLU A 96 16.93 10.05 -8.19
C GLU A 96 16.32 9.93 -6.81
N CYS A 97 15.83 11.04 -6.27
CA CYS A 97 15.08 11.04 -5.01
C CYS A 97 13.87 11.97 -5.06
N VAL A 98 12.98 11.80 -4.09
CA VAL A 98 11.99 12.79 -3.67
C VAL A 98 12.27 13.15 -2.21
N ILE A 99 12.03 14.42 -1.86
CA ILE A 99 12.10 14.84 -0.45
C ILE A 99 10.78 14.47 0.22
N ASP A 100 10.84 13.59 1.23
CA ASP A 100 9.65 13.24 2.02
C ASP A 100 9.36 14.33 3.05
N ILE A 101 8.11 14.78 3.09
CA ILE A 101 7.65 15.89 3.94
C ILE A 101 6.74 15.36 5.04
N ARG A 102 7.00 15.74 6.27
CA ARG A 102 6.17 15.38 7.41
C ARG A 102 4.83 16.07 7.40
N VAL A 103 3.87 15.45 6.74
CA VAL A 103 2.48 15.92 6.66
C VAL A 103 1.55 15.23 7.67
N GLY A 104 2.07 14.26 8.42
CA GLY A 104 1.35 13.47 9.42
C GLY A 104 2.30 12.93 10.50
N PHE A 105 2.04 11.69 10.97
CA PHE A 105 2.77 11.05 12.07
C PHE A 105 3.76 9.99 11.59
N ARG A 106 4.47 10.23 10.50
CA ARG A 106 5.42 9.31 9.88
C ARG A 106 6.77 9.99 9.65
N CYS A 107 7.61 9.34 8.81
CA CYS A 107 8.85 9.90 8.28
C CYS A 107 8.63 11.25 7.59
N GLY A 108 9.68 11.89 7.25
CA GLY A 108 9.70 13.15 6.54
C GLY A 108 10.38 14.26 7.32
N CYS A 109 10.96 15.23 6.60
CA CYS A 109 11.52 16.45 7.16
C CYS A 109 10.43 17.52 7.37
N GLU A 110 10.75 18.56 8.11
CA GLU A 110 9.90 19.76 8.20
C GLU A 110 10.02 20.59 6.91
N VAL A 111 9.00 21.43 6.66
CA VAL A 111 8.91 22.22 5.42
C VAL A 111 10.12 23.15 5.24
N ASP A 112 10.59 23.77 6.33
CA ASP A 112 11.73 24.70 6.33
C ASP A 112 13.10 24.00 6.10
N GLU A 113 13.18 22.69 6.34
CA GLU A 113 14.38 21.88 6.08
C GLU A 113 14.45 21.40 4.61
N ALA A 114 13.31 21.35 3.92
CA ALA A 114 13.18 20.69 2.60
C ALA A 114 14.12 21.25 1.52
N ALA A 115 14.27 22.57 1.46
CA ALA A 115 15.17 23.23 0.50
C ALA A 115 16.63 22.85 0.72
N GLN A 116 17.09 22.85 1.99
CA GLN A 116 18.46 22.47 2.33
C GLN A 116 18.76 21.02 1.97
N LEU A 117 17.83 20.10 2.28
CA LEU A 117 17.99 18.69 1.93
C LEU A 117 17.99 18.47 0.42
N ALA A 118 17.14 19.19 -0.32
CA ALA A 118 17.14 19.14 -1.78
C ALA A 118 18.46 19.62 -2.38
N ASP A 119 19.02 20.72 -1.87
CA ASP A 119 20.32 21.23 -2.34
C ASP A 119 21.47 20.28 -2.00
N ARG A 120 21.41 19.64 -0.80
CA ARG A 120 22.37 18.60 -0.43
C ARG A 120 22.30 17.38 -1.35
N ALA A 121 21.09 16.89 -1.67
CA ALA A 121 20.92 15.78 -2.60
C ALA A 121 21.50 16.10 -3.99
N ARG A 122 21.20 17.30 -4.51
CA ARG A 122 21.77 17.77 -5.79
C ARG A 122 23.29 17.88 -5.74
N ALA A 123 23.86 18.39 -4.64
CA ALA A 123 25.31 18.45 -4.44
C ALA A 123 25.97 17.07 -4.37
N SER A 124 25.21 16.04 -4.02
CA SER A 124 25.60 14.62 -4.01
C SER A 124 25.35 13.92 -5.35
N ASN A 125 25.04 14.66 -6.44
CA ASN A 125 24.68 14.17 -7.77
C ASN A 125 23.43 13.28 -7.80
N ILE A 126 22.47 13.54 -6.90
CA ILE A 126 21.14 12.90 -6.91
C ILE A 126 20.15 13.93 -7.48
N GLU A 127 19.43 13.55 -8.51
CA GLU A 127 18.34 14.35 -9.07
C GLU A 127 17.17 14.38 -8.09
N VAL A 128 16.70 15.58 -7.74
CA VAL A 128 15.51 15.76 -6.89
C VAL A 128 14.30 15.91 -7.80
N ARG A 129 13.48 14.88 -7.90
CA ARG A 129 12.28 14.83 -8.75
C ARG A 129 11.11 15.63 -8.20
N GLY A 130 11.15 15.98 -6.92
CA GLY A 130 10.08 16.72 -6.26
C GLY A 130 9.91 16.33 -4.81
N VAL A 131 8.66 16.33 -4.34
CA VAL A 131 8.30 16.07 -2.96
C VAL A 131 7.31 14.91 -2.84
N MET A 132 7.37 14.22 -1.70
CA MET A 132 6.42 13.20 -1.29
C MET A 132 5.82 13.56 0.06
N GLY A 133 4.58 13.16 0.31
CA GLY A 133 3.98 13.25 1.64
C GLY A 133 2.74 12.37 1.71
N TYR A 134 2.58 11.65 2.83
CA TYR A 134 1.47 10.72 2.99
C TYR A 134 0.60 11.07 4.18
N GLU A 135 -0.63 11.46 3.90
CA GLU A 135 -1.66 11.80 4.88
C GLU A 135 -2.37 10.56 5.46
N GLY A 136 -1.60 9.59 5.96
CA GLY A 136 -2.11 8.32 6.46
C GLY A 136 -3.15 8.46 7.57
N HIS A 137 -3.06 9.50 8.40
CA HIS A 137 -4.01 9.81 9.46
C HIS A 137 -5.42 10.19 8.94
N ALA A 138 -5.55 10.52 7.66
CA ALA A 138 -6.83 10.83 7.03
C ALA A 138 -7.49 9.59 6.39
N MET A 139 -6.74 8.51 6.13
CA MET A 139 -7.21 7.38 5.31
C MET A 139 -8.44 6.67 5.87
N GLY A 140 -8.50 6.45 7.19
CA GLY A 140 -9.60 5.75 7.88
C GLY A 140 -10.72 6.68 8.39
N VAL A 141 -10.65 7.98 8.13
CA VAL A 141 -11.67 8.92 8.63
C VAL A 141 -12.96 8.77 7.84
N VAL A 142 -14.04 8.36 8.51
CA VAL A 142 -15.35 8.10 7.90
C VAL A 142 -16.04 9.40 7.50
N ASP A 143 -16.04 10.41 8.39
CA ASP A 143 -16.62 11.72 8.11
C ASP A 143 -15.86 12.42 6.97
N LEU A 144 -16.56 12.64 5.85
CA LEU A 144 -15.96 13.16 4.63
C LEU A 144 -15.45 14.61 4.78
N ASP A 145 -16.14 15.44 5.53
CA ASP A 145 -15.74 16.85 5.69
C ASP A 145 -14.52 16.94 6.59
N ARG A 146 -14.49 16.16 7.66
CA ARG A 146 -13.30 16.04 8.52
C ARG A 146 -12.11 15.48 7.74
N ARG A 147 -12.33 14.46 6.90
CA ARG A 147 -11.28 13.90 6.04
C ARG A 147 -10.73 14.93 5.05
N ARG A 148 -11.60 15.75 4.44
CA ARG A 148 -11.19 16.87 3.56
C ARG A 148 -10.33 17.90 4.29
N GLU A 149 -10.69 18.28 5.51
CA GLU A 149 -9.90 19.22 6.32
C GLU A 149 -8.51 18.69 6.60
N LEU A 150 -8.39 17.40 6.99
CA LEU A 150 -7.10 16.76 7.28
C LEU A 150 -6.23 16.67 6.03
N VAL A 151 -6.80 16.27 4.91
CA VAL A 151 -6.08 16.21 3.62
C VAL A 151 -5.62 17.59 3.20
N LYS A 152 -6.49 18.61 3.30
CA LYS A 152 -6.13 19.99 2.97
C LYS A 152 -4.94 20.45 3.79
N ALA A 153 -4.98 20.32 5.12
CA ALA A 153 -3.91 20.76 6.00
C ALA A 153 -2.57 20.04 5.68
N ALA A 154 -2.62 18.73 5.40
CA ALA A 154 -1.45 17.96 5.01
C ALA A 154 -0.89 18.43 3.66
N MET A 155 -1.74 18.63 2.67
CA MET A 155 -1.32 18.98 1.31
C MET A 155 -0.88 20.44 1.19
N GLU A 156 -1.39 21.37 1.98
CA GLU A 156 -0.87 22.74 2.05
C GLU A 156 0.61 22.75 2.44
N ARG A 157 1.02 21.93 3.43
CA ARG A 157 2.43 21.77 3.80
C ARG A 157 3.26 21.16 2.67
N LEU A 158 2.72 20.14 1.98
CA LEU A 158 3.40 19.47 0.88
C LEU A 158 3.64 20.42 -0.31
N VAL A 159 2.63 21.20 -0.67
CA VAL A 159 2.73 22.20 -1.76
C VAL A 159 3.67 23.35 -1.39
N GLU A 160 3.65 23.79 -0.13
CA GLU A 160 4.61 24.78 0.37
C GLU A 160 6.04 24.27 0.22
N ALA A 161 6.34 23.05 0.69
CA ALA A 161 7.64 22.42 0.51
C ALA A 161 8.02 22.28 -0.97
N HIS A 162 7.07 21.89 -1.83
CA HIS A 162 7.34 21.82 -3.28
C HIS A 162 7.72 23.17 -3.87
N SER A 163 7.16 24.27 -3.40
CA SER A 163 7.54 25.60 -3.86
C SER A 163 9.00 25.98 -3.55
N LEU A 164 9.58 25.36 -2.51
CA LEU A 164 10.97 25.53 -2.09
C LEU A 164 11.91 24.53 -2.78
N VAL A 165 11.44 23.33 -3.02
CA VAL A 165 12.24 22.22 -3.59
C VAL A 165 12.22 22.21 -5.12
N GLY A 166 11.05 22.46 -5.72
CA GLY A 166 10.81 22.27 -7.16
C GLY A 166 10.71 20.80 -7.55
N GLY A 167 10.91 20.54 -8.84
CA GLY A 167 10.81 19.20 -9.44
C GLY A 167 9.45 18.93 -10.08
N GLU A 168 9.33 17.78 -10.75
CA GLU A 168 8.13 17.41 -11.51
C GLU A 168 7.04 16.74 -10.67
N LEU A 169 7.43 16.14 -9.52
CA LEU A 169 6.54 15.31 -8.71
C LEU A 169 6.05 16.06 -7.47
N ILE A 170 4.74 16.01 -7.27
CA ILE A 170 4.09 16.15 -5.97
C ILE A 170 3.32 14.85 -5.79
N THR A 171 3.84 13.93 -4.98
CA THR A 171 3.29 12.58 -4.89
C THR A 171 2.83 12.25 -3.48
N GLY A 172 1.69 11.57 -3.36
CA GLY A 172 1.09 11.25 -2.07
C GLY A 172 -0.30 10.65 -2.21
N GLY A 173 -1.09 10.74 -1.17
CA GLY A 173 -2.44 10.20 -1.20
C GLY A 173 -2.54 8.69 -1.09
N GLY A 174 -3.76 8.20 -0.99
CA GLY A 174 -4.06 6.77 -0.90
C GLY A 174 -5.50 6.46 -1.29
N THR A 175 -5.94 5.24 -1.04
CA THR A 175 -7.29 4.80 -1.40
C THR A 175 -8.37 5.65 -0.74
N GLY A 176 -8.24 6.00 0.55
CA GLY A 176 -9.23 6.78 1.28
C GLY A 176 -9.33 8.26 0.86
N THR A 177 -8.32 8.78 0.18
CA THR A 177 -8.23 10.21 -0.17
C THR A 177 -8.19 10.48 -1.67
N HIS A 178 -8.12 9.45 -2.52
CA HIS A 178 -7.93 9.56 -3.97
C HIS A 178 -8.91 10.49 -4.68
N ALA A 179 -10.14 10.62 -4.17
CA ALA A 179 -11.19 11.44 -4.78
C ALA A 179 -11.16 12.90 -4.31
N ILE A 180 -10.51 13.18 -3.19
CA ILE A 180 -10.47 14.51 -2.57
C ILE A 180 -9.09 15.16 -2.61
N ASN A 181 -8.01 14.37 -2.75
CA ASN A 181 -6.67 14.91 -2.87
C ASN A 181 -6.40 15.37 -4.31
N THR A 182 -6.59 16.67 -4.54
CA THR A 182 -6.39 17.33 -5.84
C THR A 182 -5.11 18.15 -5.90
N TRP A 183 -4.32 18.18 -4.82
CA TRP A 183 -3.08 18.95 -4.71
C TRP A 183 -1.88 18.24 -5.33
N VAL A 184 -1.87 16.90 -5.26
CA VAL A 184 -0.79 16.10 -5.84
C VAL A 184 -1.03 15.86 -7.33
N ASN A 185 0.04 15.71 -8.08
CA ASN A 185 -0.05 15.32 -9.49
C ASN A 185 -0.01 13.79 -9.67
N GLU A 186 0.32 13.05 -8.60
CA GLU A 186 0.39 11.59 -8.60
C GLU A 186 -0.14 11.00 -7.29
N ILE A 187 -1.16 10.13 -7.37
CA ILE A 187 -1.76 9.43 -6.22
C ILE A 187 -1.12 8.05 -6.04
N GLN A 188 -0.74 7.71 -4.80
CA GLN A 188 -0.08 6.44 -4.44
C GLN A 188 -1.06 5.40 -3.84
N ALA A 189 -2.25 5.24 -4.40
CA ALA A 189 -3.25 4.32 -3.87
C ALA A 189 -2.88 2.85 -4.12
N GLY A 190 -3.09 1.99 -3.12
CA GLY A 190 -2.84 0.55 -3.19
C GLY A 190 -4.08 -0.31 -2.92
N SER A 191 -4.73 -0.12 -1.78
CA SER A 191 -5.81 -0.98 -1.28
C SER A 191 -7.04 -1.05 -2.19
N TYR A 192 -7.25 -0.05 -3.06
CA TYR A 192 -8.38 0.01 -3.99
C TYR A 192 -8.54 -1.24 -4.86
N VAL A 193 -7.47 -1.99 -5.09
CA VAL A 193 -7.46 -3.11 -6.03
C VAL A 193 -8.10 -4.38 -5.47
N LEU A 194 -8.05 -4.55 -4.15
CA LEU A 194 -8.58 -5.71 -3.42
C LEU A 194 -9.61 -5.31 -2.36
N MET A 195 -9.48 -4.12 -1.79
CA MET A 195 -10.28 -3.57 -0.69
C MET A 195 -10.36 -4.48 0.54
N ASP A 196 -10.50 -3.88 1.70
CA ASP A 196 -10.72 -4.54 2.99
C ASP A 196 -11.84 -3.88 3.77
N THR A 197 -12.14 -4.40 4.97
CA THR A 197 -13.25 -3.87 5.75
C THR A 197 -12.95 -2.53 6.41
N ALA A 198 -11.67 -2.11 6.48
CA ALA A 198 -11.29 -0.80 7.02
C ALA A 198 -11.91 0.38 6.27
N TYR A 199 -12.30 0.16 5.01
CA TYR A 199 -12.99 1.18 4.20
C TYR A 199 -14.50 1.01 4.11
N THR A 200 -15.09 -0.01 4.75
CA THR A 200 -16.51 -0.35 4.59
C THR A 200 -17.44 0.79 4.99
N GLU A 201 -17.07 1.54 6.03
CA GLU A 201 -17.87 2.68 6.52
C GLU A 201 -17.74 3.95 5.67
N GLN A 202 -16.77 3.98 4.76
CA GLN A 202 -16.59 5.10 3.82
C GLN A 202 -17.48 4.91 2.60
N THR A 203 -18.68 5.45 2.63
CA THR A 203 -19.71 5.27 1.60
C THR A 203 -19.38 5.94 0.26
N ASP A 204 -18.35 6.79 0.22
CA ASP A 204 -17.85 7.45 -0.98
C ASP A 204 -16.84 6.61 -1.79
N GLN A 205 -16.46 5.41 -1.31
CA GLN A 205 -15.54 4.52 -2.01
C GLN A 205 -16.28 3.70 -3.08
N PRO A 206 -15.87 3.79 -4.36
CA PRO A 206 -16.55 3.10 -5.46
C PRO A 206 -15.97 1.70 -5.72
N PHE A 207 -15.20 1.15 -4.80
CA PHE A 207 -14.50 -0.11 -4.97
C PHE A 207 -15.17 -1.21 -4.16
N SER A 208 -15.13 -2.44 -4.68
CA SER A 208 -15.67 -3.62 -4.01
C SER A 208 -14.54 -4.45 -3.42
N GLN A 209 -14.84 -5.15 -2.35
CA GLN A 209 -13.94 -6.14 -1.78
C GLN A 209 -13.71 -7.27 -2.78
N GLY A 210 -12.47 -7.61 -3.04
CA GLY A 210 -12.05 -8.62 -4.00
C GLY A 210 -11.11 -9.68 -3.41
N LEU A 211 -10.74 -9.54 -2.13
CA LEU A 211 -9.90 -10.51 -1.41
C LEU A 211 -10.71 -11.21 -0.32
N PHE A 212 -10.66 -12.53 -0.35
CA PHE A 212 -11.32 -13.38 0.64
C PHE A 212 -10.35 -14.47 1.13
N LEU A 213 -10.33 -14.68 2.44
CA LEU A 213 -9.65 -15.81 3.05
C LEU A 213 -10.64 -16.97 3.16
N GLN A 214 -10.40 -18.04 2.40
CA GLN A 214 -11.21 -19.27 2.50
C GLN A 214 -10.78 -20.06 3.73
N SER A 215 -11.75 -20.38 4.59
CA SER A 215 -11.55 -21.13 5.81
C SER A 215 -12.54 -22.28 5.92
N THR A 216 -12.22 -23.31 6.69
CA THR A 216 -13.07 -24.46 6.91
C THR A 216 -13.61 -24.42 8.35
N VAL A 217 -14.89 -24.65 8.53
CA VAL A 217 -15.49 -24.82 9.85
C VAL A 217 -15.03 -26.16 10.42
N VAL A 218 -14.30 -26.13 11.53
CA VAL A 218 -13.70 -27.32 12.15
C VAL A 218 -14.43 -27.77 13.41
N SER A 219 -15.26 -26.89 14.01
CA SER A 219 -16.06 -27.22 15.20
C SER A 219 -17.32 -26.38 15.22
N VAL A 220 -18.42 -26.98 15.73
CA VAL A 220 -19.68 -26.28 15.94
C VAL A 220 -20.21 -26.66 17.33
N ALA A 221 -20.53 -25.65 18.13
CA ALA A 221 -21.17 -25.76 19.43
C ALA A 221 -22.51 -25.00 19.39
N GLU A 222 -23.29 -25.08 20.45
CA GLU A 222 -24.62 -24.43 20.55
C GLU A 222 -24.54 -22.91 20.32
N LYS A 223 -23.48 -22.26 20.82
CA LYS A 223 -23.34 -20.77 20.82
C LYS A 223 -22.24 -20.23 19.94
N PHE A 224 -21.40 -21.09 19.41
CA PHE A 224 -20.27 -20.63 18.54
C PHE A 224 -19.85 -21.73 17.58
N ALA A 225 -19.26 -21.32 16.47
CA ALA A 225 -18.53 -22.17 15.56
C ALA A 225 -17.08 -21.70 15.45
N VAL A 226 -16.20 -22.58 15.02
CA VAL A 226 -14.77 -22.31 14.91
C VAL A 226 -14.31 -22.67 13.49
N CYS A 227 -13.59 -21.79 12.85
CA CYS A 227 -12.93 -22.08 11.59
C CYS A 227 -11.39 -22.03 11.72
N ASP A 228 -10.70 -22.67 10.77
CA ASP A 228 -9.27 -22.97 10.78
C ASP A 228 -8.38 -21.83 10.24
N ALA A 229 -8.85 -20.59 10.31
CA ALA A 229 -8.04 -19.42 10.00
C ALA A 229 -8.11 -18.43 11.16
N GLY A 230 -6.94 -18.07 11.71
CA GLY A 230 -6.81 -17.11 12.79
C GLY A 230 -5.89 -15.95 12.43
N LEU A 231 -5.36 -15.27 13.44
CA LEU A 231 -4.52 -14.09 13.28
C LEU A 231 -3.22 -14.36 12.48
N LYS A 232 -2.75 -15.63 12.42
CA LYS A 232 -1.59 -15.99 11.61
C LYS A 232 -1.91 -16.07 10.11
N ALA A 233 -3.18 -16.19 9.75
CA ALA A 233 -3.63 -16.22 8.37
C ALA A 233 -4.07 -14.85 7.82
N GLN A 234 -4.26 -13.84 8.69
CA GLN A 234 -4.77 -12.52 8.29
C GLN A 234 -4.21 -11.38 9.13
N GLY A 235 -4.29 -10.16 8.61
CA GLY A 235 -3.94 -8.94 9.32
C GLY A 235 -5.05 -8.58 10.31
N MET A 236 -4.67 -8.31 11.56
CA MET A 236 -5.59 -8.03 12.68
C MET A 236 -5.38 -6.63 13.26
N ASP A 237 -4.54 -5.82 12.66
CA ASP A 237 -4.19 -4.47 13.10
C ASP A 237 -5.35 -3.45 12.94
N HIS A 238 -6.32 -3.75 12.08
CA HIS A 238 -7.56 -2.98 11.90
C HIS A 238 -8.80 -3.68 12.51
N GLY A 239 -8.61 -4.72 13.30
CA GLY A 239 -9.68 -5.46 13.94
C GLY A 239 -9.96 -6.84 13.37
N ASN A 240 -11.12 -7.40 13.69
CA ASN A 240 -11.55 -8.70 13.22
C ASN A 240 -11.90 -8.67 11.71
N PRO A 241 -11.79 -9.81 11.00
CA PRO A 241 -12.37 -9.95 9.66
C PRO A 241 -13.90 -9.85 9.73
N SER A 242 -14.54 -9.69 8.58
CA SER A 242 -15.99 -9.89 8.48
C SER A 242 -16.33 -11.23 7.83
N TRP A 243 -17.51 -11.75 8.16
CA TRP A 243 -18.06 -12.97 7.60
C TRP A 243 -19.52 -12.74 7.19
N GLY A 244 -19.74 -12.31 5.95
CA GLY A 244 -21.07 -11.91 5.50
C GLY A 244 -21.75 -10.95 6.48
N ASP A 245 -22.99 -11.28 6.88
CA ASP A 245 -23.73 -10.55 7.91
C ASP A 245 -23.55 -11.17 9.31
N GLY A 246 -22.67 -12.19 9.46
CA GLY A 246 -22.42 -12.88 10.72
C GLY A 246 -21.45 -12.13 11.63
N GLU A 247 -21.49 -12.48 12.91
CA GLU A 247 -20.64 -11.88 13.95
C GLU A 247 -19.37 -12.72 14.17
N ILE A 248 -18.23 -12.06 14.24
CA ILE A 248 -16.96 -12.63 14.68
C ILE A 248 -16.78 -12.32 16.17
N LEU A 249 -16.70 -13.36 17.00
CA LEU A 249 -16.49 -13.20 18.44
C LEU A 249 -15.05 -12.77 18.75
N PHE A 250 -14.07 -13.53 18.25
CA PHE A 250 -12.65 -13.23 18.35
C PHE A 250 -11.82 -14.14 17.44
N CYS A 251 -10.56 -13.75 17.21
CA CYS A 251 -9.55 -14.59 16.56
C CYS A 251 -8.45 -14.96 17.54
N SER A 252 -8.04 -16.21 17.53
CA SER A 252 -6.82 -16.71 18.14
C SER A 252 -5.76 -16.99 17.07
N ASP A 253 -4.64 -17.59 17.43
CA ASP A 253 -3.53 -17.84 16.52
C ASP A 253 -3.94 -18.52 15.21
N GLU A 254 -4.66 -19.63 15.31
CA GLU A 254 -5.02 -20.49 14.19
C GLU A 254 -6.55 -20.57 13.96
N HIS A 255 -7.36 -19.94 14.79
CA HIS A 255 -8.81 -20.10 14.74
C HIS A 255 -9.53 -18.75 14.81
N THR A 256 -10.64 -18.65 14.09
CA THR A 256 -11.65 -17.60 14.26
C THR A 256 -12.92 -18.22 14.84
N ASN A 257 -13.40 -17.62 15.92
CA ASN A 257 -14.66 -17.97 16.56
C ASN A 257 -15.75 -17.02 16.06
N LEU A 258 -16.85 -17.58 15.61
CA LEU A 258 -17.98 -16.86 15.04
C LEU A 258 -19.30 -17.31 15.66
N VAL A 259 -20.27 -16.43 15.66
CA VAL A 259 -21.65 -16.80 16.02
C VAL A 259 -22.26 -17.55 14.84
N PRO A 260 -22.60 -18.84 14.99
CA PRO A 260 -23.15 -19.59 13.87
C PRO A 260 -24.57 -19.08 13.57
N ASP A 261 -24.92 -18.96 12.32
CA ASP A 261 -26.30 -19.15 11.95
C ASP A 261 -26.62 -20.66 11.97
N ASN A 262 -27.89 -21.03 12.08
CA ASN A 262 -28.32 -22.43 12.22
C ASN A 262 -27.94 -23.31 11.00
N SER A 263 -27.28 -22.79 9.99
CA SER A 263 -26.92 -23.48 8.74
C SER A 263 -25.49 -24.02 8.76
N VAL A 264 -24.60 -23.49 9.61
CA VAL A 264 -23.16 -23.81 9.61
C VAL A 264 -22.89 -25.21 10.17
N LYS A 265 -22.11 -26.01 9.45
CA LYS A 265 -21.73 -27.39 9.81
C LYS A 265 -20.22 -27.56 9.74
N VAL A 266 -19.71 -28.54 10.51
CA VAL A 266 -18.31 -28.98 10.37
C VAL A 266 -18.03 -29.43 8.94
N GLY A 267 -16.96 -28.90 8.36
CA GLY A 267 -16.56 -29.13 6.97
C GLY A 267 -17.05 -28.07 5.98
N ASP A 268 -17.92 -27.17 6.38
CA ASP A 268 -18.35 -26.07 5.50
C ASP A 268 -17.19 -25.11 5.20
N ARG A 269 -17.16 -24.61 3.97
CA ARG A 269 -16.23 -23.55 3.54
C ARG A 269 -16.88 -22.20 3.73
N ILE A 270 -16.16 -21.32 4.41
CA ILE A 270 -16.59 -19.94 4.62
C ILE A 270 -15.56 -18.95 4.08
N SER A 271 -16.03 -17.79 3.68
CA SER A 271 -15.20 -16.70 3.19
C SER A 271 -15.10 -15.61 4.24
N LEU A 272 -13.90 -15.34 4.75
CA LEU A 272 -13.62 -14.22 5.63
C LEU A 272 -13.08 -13.06 4.79
N THR A 273 -13.63 -11.86 4.98
CA THR A 273 -13.06 -10.64 4.39
C THR A 273 -12.10 -10.03 5.39
N PRO A 274 -10.80 -9.89 5.06
CA PRO A 274 -9.81 -9.35 5.98
C PRO A 274 -10.12 -7.89 6.37
N ALA A 275 -9.78 -7.53 7.61
CA ALA A 275 -9.85 -6.15 8.06
C ALA A 275 -8.73 -5.28 7.46
N HIS A 276 -7.60 -5.89 7.08
CA HIS A 276 -6.48 -5.22 6.41
C HIS A 276 -5.80 -6.16 5.40
N ILE A 277 -5.83 -5.78 4.13
CA ILE A 277 -5.28 -6.63 3.06
C ILE A 277 -3.75 -6.70 3.07
N ASP A 278 -3.05 -5.59 3.32
CA ASP A 278 -1.59 -5.50 3.22
C ASP A 278 -0.88 -6.59 4.05
N PRO A 279 -1.09 -6.68 5.39
CA PRO A 279 -0.48 -7.75 6.19
C PRO A 279 -1.06 -9.14 5.88
N THR A 280 -2.32 -9.23 5.43
CA THR A 280 -2.91 -10.51 5.02
C THR A 280 -2.16 -11.07 3.82
N MET A 281 -2.00 -10.29 2.75
CA MET A 281 -1.25 -10.70 1.56
C MET A 281 0.19 -11.12 1.89
N ALA A 282 0.85 -10.41 2.81
CA ALA A 282 2.23 -10.72 3.21
C ALA A 282 2.39 -12.10 3.89
N LYS A 283 1.32 -12.65 4.48
CA LYS A 283 1.33 -13.95 5.18
C LYS A 283 1.19 -15.15 4.23
N HIS A 284 0.66 -14.96 3.02
CA HIS A 284 0.38 -16.03 2.07
C HIS A 284 1.42 -16.14 0.96
N GLN A 285 1.61 -17.34 0.43
CA GLN A 285 2.52 -17.59 -0.69
C GLN A 285 1.83 -17.43 -2.04
N VAL A 286 0.53 -17.65 -2.07
CA VAL A 286 -0.25 -17.83 -3.29
C VAL A 286 -1.57 -17.11 -3.17
N LEU A 287 -1.99 -16.50 -4.26
CA LEU A 287 -3.32 -15.95 -4.50
C LEU A 287 -4.03 -16.81 -5.56
N HIS A 288 -5.23 -17.28 -5.26
CA HIS A 288 -6.09 -17.98 -6.22
C HIS A 288 -7.07 -16.99 -6.85
N LEU A 289 -7.13 -16.96 -8.16
CA LEU A 289 -8.13 -16.18 -8.89
C LEU A 289 -9.38 -17.04 -9.05
N VAL A 290 -10.52 -16.48 -8.61
CA VAL A 290 -11.80 -17.19 -8.64
C VAL A 290 -12.78 -16.43 -9.56
N SER A 291 -13.44 -17.16 -10.44
CA SER A 291 -14.53 -16.64 -11.26
C SER A 291 -15.69 -17.62 -11.23
N LYS A 292 -16.88 -17.12 -10.92
CA LYS A 292 -18.12 -17.95 -10.85
C LYS A 292 -17.98 -19.19 -9.94
N GLY A 293 -17.21 -19.06 -8.85
CA GLY A 293 -16.98 -20.14 -7.89
C GLY A 293 -15.87 -21.13 -8.26
N GLU A 294 -15.23 -20.99 -9.41
CA GLU A 294 -14.14 -21.85 -9.86
C GLU A 294 -12.79 -21.11 -9.81
N VAL A 295 -11.73 -21.82 -9.41
CA VAL A 295 -10.36 -21.30 -9.48
C VAL A 295 -9.93 -21.34 -10.95
N ILE A 296 -9.68 -20.16 -11.53
CA ILE A 296 -9.31 -20.01 -12.94
C ILE A 296 -7.80 -19.79 -13.13
N ASP A 297 -7.09 -19.33 -12.07
CA ASP A 297 -5.65 -19.11 -12.11
C ASP A 297 -5.06 -19.08 -10.71
N ARG A 298 -3.73 -19.14 -10.62
CA ARG A 298 -2.96 -19.11 -9.39
C ARG A 298 -1.73 -18.24 -9.58
N TRP A 299 -1.58 -17.21 -8.72
CA TRP A 299 -0.43 -16.31 -8.74
C TRP A 299 0.41 -16.45 -7.48
N ASP A 300 1.72 -16.38 -7.62
CA ASP A 300 2.61 -16.27 -6.48
C ASP A 300 2.57 -14.86 -5.92
N ILE A 301 2.62 -14.74 -4.60
CA ILE A 301 2.81 -13.46 -3.91
C ILE A 301 4.32 -13.27 -3.77
N ASP A 302 4.96 -12.98 -4.89
CA ASP A 302 6.41 -13.05 -5.12
C ASP A 302 7.20 -11.86 -4.55
N LEU A 303 6.50 -10.75 -4.24
CA LEU A 303 7.10 -9.55 -3.65
C LEU A 303 7.00 -9.52 -2.11
N ARG A 304 6.49 -10.58 -1.49
CA ARG A 304 6.40 -10.68 -0.03
C ARG A 304 7.78 -10.79 0.61
N HIS A 305 7.83 -10.66 1.92
CA HIS A 305 9.02 -10.51 2.74
C HIS A 305 9.67 -9.12 2.64
N TRP A 306 10.69 -8.98 3.40
CA TRP A 306 11.29 -7.68 3.70
C TRP A 306 12.69 -7.51 3.13
#